data_2e3aa4814eae71d1b714eb290154f86c
#
_entry.id   2e3aa4814eae71d1b714eb290154f86c
#
_cell.length_a   1.000
_cell.length_b   1.000
_cell.length_c   1.000
_cell.angle_alpha   90.00
_cell.angle_beta   90.00
_cell.angle_gamma   90.00
#
_symmetry.space_group_name_H-M   'P 1'
#
loop_
_entity.id
_entity.type
_entity.pdbx_description
1 polymer ?
#
loop_
_entity_poly.entity_id
_entity_poly.type
_entity_poly.pdbx_seq_one_letter_code
_entity_poly.pdbx_strand_id
1 'polypeptide(L)'
;IMKWTRRTHYIKIMFFVIAIVIAIGSLWVSHTITEALSQEERNKMEVWAEAIHSLNTADENTDLALVLKVVNGNNTIPVVVIDAKDSVQAIRNINFTATKSADVNSQALALAHQLKRKGRAIKLQMSDNPHDFIEVCYDDSLLIKRLTIYPYIQLTVVVLFITLALLALLWSKKAEQNRLWVGLSKETAHQLGTPISSLMAWNEILKEQYPDDPFITDMGEDVKRLQLIADRFSKIGSQPTFEPCNMNDIVLKVAAYIGKRASSGIAIETKLSAEPAVARINMLLIEWVIENLCKNAIDAIGSKGAITIEVMNMKHGVVVDVSDTGKGIRKADIANVFRPGFTTKKRGWGLGLSLAKRIIE
;
A
#
# COMPACT_ATOMS: atom_id res chain seq x y z
N ILE A 1 13.89 15.21 22.59
CA ILE A 1 13.68 14.37 21.39
C ILE A 1 12.23 13.89 21.35
N MET A 2 11.66 13.37 22.44
CA MET A 2 10.28 12.82 22.51
C MET A 2 9.16 13.85 22.25
N LYS A 3 9.35 15.14 22.54
CA LYS A 3 8.38 16.22 22.24
C LYS A 3 8.34 16.59 20.74
N TRP A 4 9.44 16.45 20.02
CA TRP A 4 9.55 16.81 18.59
C TRP A 4 8.89 15.76 17.68
N THR A 5 9.07 14.47 17.99
CA THR A 5 8.42 13.37 17.25
C THR A 5 6.89 13.39 17.42
N ARG A 6 6.38 13.78 18.59
CA ARG A 6 4.94 13.98 18.80
C ARG A 6 4.40 15.13 17.95
N ARG A 7 5.13 16.25 17.87
CA ARG A 7 4.71 17.43 17.09
C ARG A 7 4.64 17.14 15.59
N THR A 8 5.59 16.40 15.04
CA THR A 8 5.55 15.99 13.62
C THR A 8 4.40 15.04 13.31
N HIS A 9 3.98 14.22 14.27
CA HIS A 9 2.82 13.33 14.09
C HIS A 9 1.50 14.11 14.03
N TYR A 10 1.31 15.10 14.91
CA TYR A 10 0.13 15.98 14.87
C TYR A 10 0.07 16.81 13.59
N ILE A 11 1.19 17.33 13.11
CA ILE A 11 1.26 18.08 11.84
C ILE A 11 0.79 17.19 10.67
N LYS A 12 1.26 15.95 10.59
CA LYS A 12 0.84 15.00 9.55
C LYS A 12 -0.66 14.71 9.59
N ILE A 13 -1.22 14.47 10.78
CA ILE A 13 -2.66 14.25 10.97
C ILE A 13 -3.46 15.50 10.57
N MET A 14 -2.99 16.67 10.95
CA MET A 14 -3.63 17.94 10.60
C MET A 14 -3.72 18.15 9.09
N PHE A 15 -2.64 17.90 8.33
CA PHE A 15 -2.66 17.97 6.87
C PHE A 15 -3.67 16.98 6.27
N PHE A 16 -3.78 15.78 6.83
CA PHE A 16 -4.74 14.77 6.38
C PHE A 16 -6.19 15.22 6.60
N VAL A 17 -6.48 15.77 7.79
CA VAL A 17 -7.81 16.31 8.11
C VAL A 17 -8.16 17.48 7.21
N ILE A 18 -7.22 18.41 6.99
CA ILE A 18 -7.41 19.55 6.08
C ILE A 18 -7.71 19.07 4.65
N ALA A 19 -6.98 18.10 4.13
CA ALA A 19 -7.22 17.55 2.80
C ALA A 19 -8.62 16.94 2.66
N ILE A 20 -9.08 16.21 3.68
CA ILE A 20 -10.44 15.64 3.70
C ILE A 20 -11.51 16.75 3.74
N VAL A 21 -11.33 17.79 4.58
CA VAL A 21 -12.27 18.90 4.67
C VAL A 21 -12.37 19.65 3.34
N ILE A 22 -11.24 19.89 2.68
CA ILE A 22 -11.22 20.54 1.35
C ILE A 22 -11.93 19.64 0.32
N ALA A 23 -11.70 18.32 0.34
CA ALA A 23 -12.36 17.40 -0.58
C ALA A 23 -13.88 17.37 -0.41
N ILE A 24 -14.37 17.31 0.84
CA ILE A 24 -15.80 17.34 1.16
C ILE A 24 -16.41 18.70 0.74
N GLY A 25 -15.76 19.81 1.07
CA GLY A 25 -16.23 21.14 0.69
C GLY A 25 -16.32 21.31 -0.84
N SER A 26 -15.32 20.82 -1.58
CA SER A 26 -15.31 20.87 -3.04
C SER A 26 -16.42 19.99 -3.67
N LEU A 27 -16.69 18.80 -3.12
CA LEU A 27 -17.79 17.95 -3.55
C LEU A 27 -19.15 18.63 -3.32
N TRP A 28 -19.32 19.26 -2.17
CA TRP A 28 -20.56 19.99 -1.84
C TRP A 28 -20.78 21.16 -2.80
N VAL A 29 -19.76 21.99 -3.06
CA VAL A 29 -19.81 23.10 -4.01
C VAL A 29 -20.13 22.60 -5.42
N SER A 30 -19.46 21.54 -5.88
CA SER A 30 -19.71 20.92 -7.19
C SER A 30 -21.17 20.46 -7.34
N HIS A 31 -21.72 19.82 -6.32
CA HIS A 31 -23.12 19.37 -6.32
C HIS A 31 -24.08 20.56 -6.42
N THR A 32 -23.88 21.60 -5.59
CA THR A 32 -24.73 22.81 -5.59
C THR A 32 -24.70 23.54 -6.93
N ILE A 33 -23.52 23.64 -7.57
CA ILE A 33 -23.39 24.25 -8.89
C ILE A 33 -24.14 23.42 -9.96
N THR A 34 -24.00 22.09 -9.91
CA THR A 34 -24.68 21.21 -10.87
C THR A 34 -26.20 21.31 -10.74
N GLU A 35 -26.75 21.37 -9.54
CA GLU A 35 -28.19 21.56 -9.31
C GLU A 35 -28.67 22.93 -9.81
N ALA A 36 -27.94 23.99 -9.50
CA ALA A 36 -28.31 25.34 -9.95
C ALA A 36 -28.32 25.45 -11.49
N LEU A 37 -27.31 24.89 -12.16
CA LEU A 37 -27.25 24.86 -13.62
C LEU A 37 -28.36 24.01 -14.24
N SER A 38 -28.68 22.86 -13.65
CA SER A 38 -29.77 22.01 -14.13
C SER A 38 -31.11 22.72 -14.02
N GLN A 39 -31.35 23.50 -12.97
CA GLN A 39 -32.56 24.30 -12.83
C GLN A 39 -32.60 25.46 -13.85
N GLU A 40 -31.48 26.10 -14.12
CA GLU A 40 -31.39 27.16 -15.15
C GLU A 40 -31.67 26.58 -16.54
N GLU A 41 -31.13 25.41 -16.88
CA GLU A 41 -31.41 24.73 -18.16
C GLU A 41 -32.90 24.39 -18.29
N ARG A 42 -33.53 23.90 -17.20
CA ARG A 42 -34.96 23.64 -17.19
C ARG A 42 -35.76 24.89 -17.49
N ASN A 43 -35.47 26.03 -16.83
CA ASN A 43 -36.14 27.29 -17.05
C ASN A 43 -35.96 27.77 -18.51
N LYS A 44 -34.76 27.62 -19.09
CA LYS A 44 -34.50 27.91 -20.50
C LYS A 44 -35.34 27.03 -21.42
N MET A 45 -35.52 25.76 -21.08
CA MET A 45 -36.32 24.83 -21.88
C MET A 45 -37.83 25.11 -21.76
N GLU A 46 -38.33 25.60 -20.61
CA GLU A 46 -39.69 26.03 -20.48
C GLU A 46 -40.00 27.27 -21.37
N VAL A 47 -39.07 28.25 -21.40
CA VAL A 47 -39.20 29.42 -22.29
C VAL A 47 -39.10 29.00 -23.79
N TRP A 48 -38.21 28.08 -24.10
CA TRP A 48 -38.06 27.55 -25.45
C TRP A 48 -39.30 26.77 -25.92
N ALA A 49 -39.89 25.97 -25.02
CA ALA A 49 -41.11 25.25 -25.28
C ALA A 49 -42.29 26.19 -25.55
N GLU A 50 -42.43 27.25 -24.78
CA GLU A 50 -43.43 28.27 -24.97
C GLU A 50 -43.27 29.03 -26.29
N ALA A 51 -41.99 29.26 -26.69
CA ALA A 51 -41.70 29.83 -28.00
C ALA A 51 -42.13 28.91 -29.15
N ILE A 52 -41.95 27.58 -29.04
CA ILE A 52 -42.47 26.61 -30.01
C ILE A 52 -43.99 26.58 -30.06
N HIS A 53 -44.64 26.69 -28.90
CA HIS A 53 -46.09 26.79 -28.82
C HIS A 53 -46.59 28.05 -29.55
N SER A 54 -45.99 29.21 -29.28
CA SER A 54 -46.29 30.48 -29.95
C SER A 54 -46.06 30.45 -31.46
N LEU A 55 -45.00 29.70 -31.93
CA LEU A 55 -44.73 29.56 -33.36
C LEU A 55 -45.82 28.74 -34.08
N ASN A 56 -46.36 27.70 -33.42
CA ASN A 56 -47.40 26.82 -33.97
C ASN A 56 -48.83 27.43 -33.93
N THR A 57 -49.04 28.37 -33.02
CA THR A 57 -50.32 29.09 -32.83
C THR A 57 -50.29 30.51 -33.37
N ALA A 58 -49.25 30.87 -34.15
CA ALA A 58 -49.00 32.24 -34.61
C ALA A 58 -50.09 32.77 -35.52
N ASP A 59 -50.60 33.98 -35.19
CA ASP A 59 -51.50 34.75 -36.02
C ASP A 59 -50.74 35.84 -36.80
N GLU A 60 -51.39 36.51 -37.76
CA GLU A 60 -50.78 37.60 -38.56
C GLU A 60 -50.17 38.74 -37.75
N ASN A 61 -50.56 38.89 -36.46
CA ASN A 61 -50.04 39.91 -35.54
C ASN A 61 -48.92 39.41 -34.62
N THR A 62 -48.47 38.18 -34.72
CA THR A 62 -47.43 37.60 -33.86
C THR A 62 -46.04 38.07 -34.28
N ASP A 63 -45.25 38.59 -33.36
CA ASP A 63 -43.83 38.93 -33.64
C ASP A 63 -42.97 37.68 -33.76
N LEU A 64 -42.96 37.11 -34.96
CA LEU A 64 -42.18 35.91 -35.32
C LEU A 64 -40.68 36.12 -35.18
N ALA A 65 -40.18 37.36 -35.27
CA ALA A 65 -38.74 37.62 -35.17
C ALA A 65 -38.20 37.31 -33.78
N LEU A 66 -38.91 37.66 -32.70
CA LEU A 66 -38.57 37.36 -31.33
C LEU A 66 -38.65 35.84 -31.06
N VAL A 67 -39.75 35.19 -31.50
CA VAL A 67 -39.98 33.76 -31.31
C VAL A 67 -38.88 32.95 -32.01
N LEU A 68 -38.56 33.27 -33.24
CA LEU A 68 -37.47 32.61 -33.99
C LEU A 68 -36.10 32.84 -33.33
N LYS A 69 -35.85 34.02 -32.75
CA LYS A 69 -34.62 34.29 -32.03
C LYS A 69 -34.47 33.38 -30.79
N VAL A 70 -35.54 33.16 -30.03
CA VAL A 70 -35.57 32.25 -28.88
C VAL A 70 -35.36 30.82 -29.30
N VAL A 71 -36.11 30.35 -30.32
CA VAL A 71 -36.01 28.99 -30.83
C VAL A 71 -34.61 28.68 -31.38
N ASN A 72 -34.03 29.62 -32.14
CA ASN A 72 -32.67 29.48 -32.69
C ASN A 72 -31.57 29.70 -31.65
N GLY A 73 -31.88 30.30 -30.50
CA GLY A 73 -30.93 30.54 -29.43
C GLY A 73 -30.50 29.27 -28.68
N ASN A 74 -31.25 28.19 -28.81
CA ASN A 74 -30.85 26.93 -28.18
C ASN A 74 -29.76 26.23 -29.00
N ASN A 75 -28.50 26.45 -28.68
CA ASN A 75 -27.33 25.85 -29.31
C ASN A 75 -26.65 24.78 -28.50
N THR A 76 -27.11 24.49 -27.27
CA THR A 76 -26.38 23.66 -26.32
C THR A 76 -27.20 22.51 -25.74
N ILE A 77 -28.51 22.70 -25.57
CA ILE A 77 -29.38 21.69 -24.94
C ILE A 77 -29.95 20.78 -26.03
N PRO A 78 -29.74 19.44 -25.93
CA PRO A 78 -30.34 18.49 -26.86
C PRO A 78 -31.84 18.39 -26.65
N VAL A 79 -32.62 18.48 -27.76
CA VAL A 79 -34.07 18.46 -27.72
C VAL A 79 -34.64 17.55 -28.81
N VAL A 80 -35.68 16.80 -28.45
CA VAL A 80 -36.56 16.06 -29.38
C VAL A 80 -37.99 16.50 -29.09
N VAL A 81 -38.69 16.95 -30.11
CA VAL A 81 -40.12 17.29 -30.03
C VAL A 81 -40.93 16.18 -30.67
N ILE A 82 -41.89 15.63 -29.94
CA ILE A 82 -42.82 14.58 -30.42
C ILE A 82 -44.25 15.05 -30.29
N ASP A 83 -45.10 14.57 -31.16
CA ASP A 83 -46.54 14.83 -31.10
C ASP A 83 -47.29 13.74 -30.29
N ALA A 84 -48.60 13.88 -30.14
CA ALA A 84 -49.48 12.94 -29.48
C ALA A 84 -49.53 11.54 -30.13
N LYS A 85 -49.04 11.41 -31.35
CA LYS A 85 -48.97 10.16 -32.13
C LYS A 85 -47.59 9.54 -32.14
N ASP A 86 -46.68 9.99 -31.26
CA ASP A 86 -45.27 9.58 -31.20
C ASP A 86 -44.50 9.84 -32.51
N SER A 87 -44.92 10.87 -33.29
CA SER A 87 -44.18 11.31 -34.46
C SER A 87 -43.16 12.40 -34.10
N VAL A 88 -41.92 12.28 -34.56
CA VAL A 88 -40.84 13.24 -34.29
C VAL A 88 -41.05 14.47 -35.18
N GLN A 89 -41.31 15.63 -34.56
CA GLN A 89 -41.54 16.90 -35.22
C GLN A 89 -40.26 17.72 -35.40
N ALA A 90 -39.36 17.68 -34.45
CA ALA A 90 -38.11 18.41 -34.51
C ALA A 90 -37.00 17.73 -33.68
N ILE A 91 -35.76 17.88 -34.13
CA ILE A 91 -34.56 17.41 -33.43
C ILE A 91 -33.57 18.58 -33.41
N ARG A 92 -32.97 18.88 -32.25
CA ARG A 92 -31.91 19.89 -32.10
C ARG A 92 -30.77 19.42 -31.18
N ASN A 93 -29.56 19.81 -31.57
CA ASN A 93 -28.32 19.58 -30.82
C ASN A 93 -28.05 18.08 -30.52
N ILE A 94 -28.55 17.18 -31.36
CA ILE A 94 -28.33 15.73 -31.24
C ILE A 94 -27.69 15.21 -32.51
N ASN A 95 -26.55 14.55 -32.39
CA ASN A 95 -25.92 13.86 -33.52
C ASN A 95 -26.22 12.37 -33.43
N PHE A 96 -27.06 11.86 -34.30
CA PHE A 96 -27.29 10.43 -34.43
C PHE A 96 -26.29 9.79 -35.38
N THR A 97 -25.87 8.58 -35.08
CA THR A 97 -24.92 7.80 -35.91
C THR A 97 -25.58 7.19 -37.16
N ALA A 98 -26.90 7.23 -37.21
CA ALA A 98 -27.66 6.65 -38.34
C ALA A 98 -27.64 7.58 -39.58
N THR A 99 -27.44 6.98 -40.76
CA THR A 99 -27.35 7.71 -42.05
C THR A 99 -28.70 7.79 -42.77
N LYS A 100 -29.68 6.96 -42.40
CA LYS A 100 -31.02 6.96 -42.97
C LYS A 100 -32.03 7.69 -42.10
N SER A 101 -32.87 8.54 -42.67
CA SER A 101 -33.85 9.35 -41.93
C SER A 101 -34.83 8.52 -41.08
N ALA A 102 -35.25 7.34 -41.54
CA ALA A 102 -36.11 6.44 -40.79
C ALA A 102 -35.45 5.91 -39.52
N ASP A 103 -34.15 5.59 -39.56
CA ASP A 103 -33.36 5.12 -38.42
C ASP A 103 -33.10 6.26 -37.45
N VAL A 104 -32.91 7.50 -37.92
CA VAL A 104 -32.76 8.70 -37.10
C VAL A 104 -34.03 8.95 -36.29
N ASN A 105 -35.20 8.89 -36.91
CA ASN A 105 -36.47 9.11 -36.24
C ASN A 105 -36.77 8.01 -35.19
N SER A 106 -36.43 6.76 -35.45
CA SER A 106 -36.59 5.68 -34.49
C SER A 106 -35.67 5.85 -33.25
N GLN A 107 -34.43 6.27 -33.48
CA GLN A 107 -33.50 6.58 -32.39
C GLN A 107 -33.93 7.83 -31.59
N ALA A 108 -34.42 8.86 -32.24
CA ALA A 108 -34.95 10.06 -31.62
C ALA A 108 -36.16 9.76 -30.75
N LEU A 109 -37.10 8.94 -31.25
CA LEU A 109 -38.27 8.53 -30.49
C LEU A 109 -37.90 7.67 -29.26
N ALA A 110 -36.97 6.74 -29.40
CA ALA A 110 -36.48 5.97 -28.28
C ALA A 110 -35.83 6.86 -27.21
N LEU A 111 -35.07 7.87 -27.62
CA LEU A 111 -34.46 8.86 -26.72
C LEU A 111 -35.57 9.71 -26.04
N ALA A 112 -36.57 10.21 -26.79
CA ALA A 112 -37.68 10.97 -26.22
C ALA A 112 -38.43 10.19 -25.14
N HIS A 113 -38.74 8.91 -25.37
CA HIS A 113 -39.37 8.06 -24.34
C HIS A 113 -38.47 7.83 -23.13
N GLN A 114 -37.14 7.73 -23.33
CA GLN A 114 -36.20 7.64 -22.21
C GLN A 114 -36.19 8.94 -21.39
N LEU A 115 -36.16 10.11 -22.04
CA LEU A 115 -36.18 11.42 -21.38
C LEU A 115 -37.49 11.66 -20.63
N LYS A 116 -38.61 11.29 -21.24
CA LYS A 116 -39.93 11.33 -20.59
C LYS A 116 -39.99 10.51 -19.32
N ARG A 117 -39.44 9.29 -19.32
CA ARG A 117 -39.31 8.44 -18.11
C ARG A 117 -38.46 9.07 -17.02
N LYS A 118 -37.48 9.90 -17.38
CA LYS A 118 -36.63 10.66 -16.44
C LYS A 118 -37.29 11.95 -15.95
N GLY A 119 -38.53 12.25 -16.34
CA GLY A 119 -39.22 13.49 -15.98
C GLY A 119 -38.71 14.74 -16.73
N ARG A 120 -38.00 14.55 -17.85
CA ARG A 120 -37.42 15.61 -18.67
C ARG A 120 -38.22 15.85 -19.94
N ALA A 121 -39.52 16.02 -19.78
CA ALA A 121 -40.46 16.33 -20.84
C ALA A 121 -41.39 17.46 -20.38
N ILE A 122 -41.61 18.45 -21.26
CA ILE A 122 -42.55 19.54 -21.08
C ILE A 122 -43.69 19.29 -22.04
N LYS A 123 -44.91 19.11 -21.53
CA LYS A 123 -46.11 18.92 -22.35
C LYS A 123 -46.76 20.25 -22.65
N LEU A 124 -47.03 20.53 -23.91
CA LEU A 124 -47.66 21.74 -24.39
C LEU A 124 -48.93 21.37 -25.15
N GLN A 125 -50.05 21.96 -24.77
CA GLN A 125 -51.35 21.77 -25.40
C GLN A 125 -51.44 22.69 -26.61
N MET A 126 -51.80 22.19 -27.76
CA MET A 126 -51.81 22.95 -29.02
C MET A 126 -53.19 23.50 -29.38
N SER A 127 -54.25 22.89 -28.83
CA SER A 127 -55.64 23.32 -29.05
C SER A 127 -56.51 22.98 -27.83
N ASP A 128 -57.76 23.39 -27.79
CA ASP A 128 -58.71 23.02 -26.74
C ASP A 128 -59.01 21.49 -26.67
N ASN A 129 -58.50 20.74 -27.63
CA ASN A 129 -58.64 19.29 -27.65
C ASN A 129 -57.56 18.64 -26.81
N PRO A 130 -57.89 17.86 -25.74
CA PRO A 130 -56.91 17.21 -24.89
C PRO A 130 -55.95 16.23 -25.55
N HIS A 131 -56.26 15.77 -26.76
CA HIS A 131 -55.44 14.86 -27.55
C HIS A 131 -54.52 15.58 -28.53
N ASP A 132 -54.54 16.88 -28.59
CA ASP A 132 -53.70 17.70 -29.45
C ASP A 132 -52.63 18.41 -28.63
N PHE A 133 -51.49 17.72 -28.43
CA PHE A 133 -50.36 18.21 -27.65
C PHE A 133 -49.03 17.80 -28.29
N ILE A 134 -48.01 18.58 -28.01
CA ILE A 134 -46.62 18.21 -28.26
C ILE A 134 -45.85 18.05 -26.94
N GLU A 135 -44.87 17.18 -26.95
CA GLU A 135 -43.96 16.98 -25.82
C GLU A 135 -42.54 17.39 -26.21
N VAL A 136 -41.99 18.32 -25.52
CA VAL A 136 -40.61 18.78 -25.67
C VAL A 136 -39.74 18.00 -24.70
N CYS A 137 -39.08 16.95 -25.21
CA CYS A 137 -38.16 16.13 -24.46
C CYS A 137 -36.75 16.69 -24.58
N TYR A 138 -36.10 17.00 -23.46
CA TYR A 138 -34.76 17.58 -23.43
C TYR A 138 -33.81 16.79 -22.56
N ASP A 139 -32.52 16.78 -22.93
CA ASP A 139 -31.44 16.14 -22.18
C ASP A 139 -30.50 17.22 -21.62
N ASP A 140 -29.68 16.83 -20.65
CA ASP A 140 -28.63 17.70 -20.11
C ASP A 140 -27.67 18.14 -21.20
N SER A 141 -27.25 19.39 -21.16
CA SER A 141 -26.16 19.88 -22.00
C SER A 141 -24.87 19.11 -21.71
N LEU A 142 -23.94 19.17 -22.65
CA LEU A 142 -22.61 18.59 -22.50
C LEU A 142 -21.87 19.13 -21.27
N LEU A 143 -22.15 20.36 -20.89
CA LEU A 143 -21.57 20.99 -19.71
C LEU A 143 -22.05 20.31 -18.42
N ILE A 144 -23.35 20.13 -18.24
CA ILE A 144 -23.90 19.46 -17.06
C ILE A 144 -23.44 18.00 -16.99
N LYS A 145 -23.46 17.28 -18.11
CA LYS A 145 -22.94 15.90 -18.18
C LYS A 145 -21.48 15.79 -17.72
N ARG A 146 -20.63 16.74 -18.12
CA ARG A 146 -19.23 16.78 -17.64
C ARG A 146 -19.14 17.13 -16.16
N LEU A 147 -19.93 18.07 -15.69
CA LEU A 147 -19.95 18.45 -14.26
C LEU A 147 -20.45 17.31 -13.38
N THR A 148 -21.38 16.49 -13.84
CA THR A 148 -21.86 15.32 -13.10
C THR A 148 -20.79 14.24 -12.93
N ILE A 149 -19.84 14.13 -13.87
CA ILE A 149 -18.73 13.17 -13.81
C ILE A 149 -17.59 13.71 -12.91
N TYR A 150 -17.43 15.02 -12.79
CA TYR A 150 -16.33 15.67 -12.07
C TYR A 150 -16.16 15.20 -10.61
N PRO A 151 -17.22 15.04 -9.78
CA PRO A 151 -17.10 14.52 -8.43
C PRO A 151 -16.47 13.13 -8.34
N TYR A 152 -16.74 12.24 -9.30
CA TYR A 152 -16.17 10.89 -9.32
C TYR A 152 -14.68 10.92 -9.65
N ILE A 153 -14.26 11.78 -10.59
CA ILE A 153 -12.85 12.00 -10.92
C ILE A 153 -12.13 12.54 -9.69
N GLN A 154 -12.68 13.56 -9.04
CA GLN A 154 -12.13 14.17 -7.84
C GLN A 154 -11.98 13.15 -6.70
N LEU A 155 -13.01 12.34 -6.44
CA LEU A 155 -12.97 11.30 -5.41
C LEU A 155 -11.86 10.30 -5.70
N THR A 156 -11.71 9.86 -6.95
CA THR A 156 -10.64 8.95 -7.37
C THR A 156 -9.26 9.54 -7.10
N VAL A 157 -9.04 10.82 -7.43
CA VAL A 157 -7.77 11.52 -7.19
C VAL A 157 -7.48 11.62 -5.68
N VAL A 158 -8.48 11.94 -4.86
CA VAL A 158 -8.34 12.03 -3.40
C VAL A 158 -7.99 10.67 -2.80
N VAL A 159 -8.67 9.59 -3.20
CA VAL A 159 -8.37 8.23 -2.72
C VAL A 159 -6.96 7.81 -3.13
N LEU A 160 -6.54 8.08 -4.36
CA LEU A 160 -5.19 7.80 -4.83
C LEU A 160 -4.15 8.55 -3.99
N PHE A 161 -4.36 9.85 -3.75
CA PHE A 161 -3.47 10.67 -2.94
C PHE A 161 -3.35 10.15 -1.50
N ILE A 162 -4.47 9.80 -0.87
CA ILE A 162 -4.51 9.22 0.47
C ILE A 162 -3.71 7.92 0.52
N THR A 163 -3.90 7.04 -0.47
CA THR A 163 -3.20 5.75 -0.55
C THR A 163 -1.69 5.96 -0.68
N LEU A 164 -1.25 6.84 -1.58
CA LEU A 164 0.17 7.17 -1.75
C LEU A 164 0.79 7.79 -0.49
N ALA A 165 0.06 8.68 0.18
CA ALA A 165 0.51 9.29 1.42
C ALA A 165 0.67 8.26 2.55
N LEU A 166 -0.26 7.31 2.68
CA LEU A 166 -0.16 6.21 3.64
C LEU A 166 1.03 5.30 3.35
N LEU A 167 1.24 4.91 2.10
CA LEU A 167 2.41 4.12 1.70
C LEU A 167 3.72 4.85 2.01
N ALA A 168 3.82 6.13 1.67
CA ALA A 168 5.00 6.95 1.99
C ALA A 168 5.27 7.03 3.50
N LEU A 169 4.23 7.16 4.33
CA LEU A 169 4.33 7.16 5.78
C LEU A 169 4.82 5.81 6.32
N LEU A 170 4.32 4.70 5.79
CA LEU A 170 4.76 3.36 6.20
C LEU A 170 6.23 3.12 5.82
N TRP A 171 6.64 3.50 4.62
CA TRP A 171 8.04 3.41 4.18
C TRP A 171 8.97 4.31 5.01
N SER A 172 8.55 5.54 5.31
CA SER A 172 9.31 6.47 6.15
C SER A 172 9.53 5.90 7.55
N LYS A 173 8.50 5.29 8.18
CA LYS A 173 8.63 4.63 9.48
C LYS A 173 9.60 3.45 9.43
N LYS A 174 9.52 2.61 8.39
CA LYS A 174 10.43 1.46 8.21
C LYS A 174 11.87 1.95 8.04
N ALA A 175 12.09 2.99 7.25
CA ALA A 175 13.41 3.58 7.05
C ALA A 175 13.99 4.21 8.33
N GLU A 176 13.18 4.89 9.13
CA GLU A 176 13.60 5.48 10.42
C GLU A 176 13.99 4.39 11.42
N GLN A 177 13.19 3.34 11.57
CA GLN A 177 13.53 2.19 12.40
C GLN A 177 14.85 1.53 11.96
N ASN A 178 15.04 1.38 10.65
CA ASN A 178 16.27 0.82 10.11
C ASN A 178 17.49 1.69 10.44
N ARG A 179 17.40 3.01 10.31
CA ARG A 179 18.48 3.95 10.66
C ARG A 179 18.84 3.91 12.14
N LEU A 180 17.84 3.84 13.01
CA LEU A 180 18.07 3.74 14.47
C LEU A 180 18.79 2.44 14.81
N TRP A 181 18.43 1.31 14.20
CA TRP A 181 19.10 0.03 14.44
C TRP A 181 20.55 0.04 13.94
N VAL A 182 20.80 0.58 12.74
CA VAL A 182 22.17 0.72 12.20
C VAL A 182 23.03 1.60 13.11
N GLY A 183 22.51 2.75 13.50
CA GLY A 183 23.22 3.66 14.39
C GLY A 183 23.53 3.04 15.76
N LEU A 184 22.53 2.38 16.39
CA LEU A 184 22.71 1.73 17.68
C LEU A 184 23.71 0.57 17.59
N SER A 185 23.62 -0.27 16.56
CA SER A 185 24.54 -1.40 16.36
C SER A 185 25.96 -0.95 16.16
N LYS A 186 26.20 0.09 15.34
CA LYS A 186 27.51 0.66 15.10
C LYS A 186 28.10 1.27 16.36
N GLU A 187 27.32 2.06 17.08
CA GLU A 187 27.76 2.71 18.32
C GLU A 187 28.07 1.66 19.39
N THR A 188 27.20 0.66 19.58
CA THR A 188 27.42 -0.43 20.54
C THR A 188 28.70 -1.20 20.21
N ALA A 189 28.93 -1.53 18.94
CA ALA A 189 30.16 -2.20 18.52
C ALA A 189 31.42 -1.37 18.83
N HIS A 190 31.36 -0.05 18.58
CA HIS A 190 32.47 0.85 18.85
C HIS A 190 32.75 0.97 20.35
N GLN A 191 31.71 1.16 21.16
CA GLN A 191 31.83 1.29 22.61
C GLN A 191 32.31 -0.02 23.30
N LEU A 192 31.95 -1.20 22.72
CA LEU A 192 32.45 -2.49 23.21
C LEU A 192 33.86 -2.80 22.71
N GLY A 193 34.23 -2.38 21.50
CA GLY A 193 35.53 -2.68 20.90
C GLY A 193 36.72 -2.13 21.70
N THR A 194 36.60 -0.92 22.23
CA THR A 194 37.66 -0.30 23.04
C THR A 194 38.04 -1.09 24.30
N PRO A 195 37.09 -1.43 25.22
CA PRO A 195 37.43 -2.23 26.40
C PRO A 195 37.86 -3.67 26.05
N ILE A 196 37.29 -4.25 24.98
CA ILE A 196 37.69 -5.58 24.53
C ILE A 196 39.15 -5.60 24.07
N SER A 197 39.58 -4.58 23.30
CA SER A 197 40.97 -4.46 22.87
C SER A 197 41.93 -4.31 24.05
N SER A 198 41.54 -3.58 25.08
CA SER A 198 42.33 -3.50 26.33
C SER A 198 42.41 -4.83 27.05
N LEU A 199 41.30 -5.55 27.14
CA LEU A 199 41.29 -6.91 27.76
C LEU A 199 42.15 -7.90 26.98
N MET A 200 42.16 -7.84 25.66
CA MET A 200 43.03 -8.66 24.81
C MET A 200 44.51 -8.37 25.10
N ALA A 201 44.90 -7.07 25.15
CA ALA A 201 46.27 -6.71 25.46
C ALA A 201 46.70 -7.19 26.85
N TRP A 202 45.83 -7.03 27.84
CA TRP A 202 46.13 -7.53 29.20
C TRP A 202 46.23 -9.06 29.24
N ASN A 203 45.36 -9.75 28.50
CA ASN A 203 45.44 -11.22 28.44
C ASN A 203 46.75 -11.71 27.79
N GLU A 204 47.24 -11.02 26.73
CA GLU A 204 48.53 -11.36 26.11
C GLU A 204 49.70 -11.13 27.10
N ILE A 205 49.71 -10.02 27.86
CA ILE A 205 50.73 -9.75 28.89
C ILE A 205 50.71 -10.83 29.98
N LEU A 206 49.49 -11.20 30.46
CA LEU A 206 49.37 -12.26 31.46
C LEU A 206 49.83 -13.62 30.96
N LYS A 207 49.57 -13.92 29.69
CA LYS A 207 49.97 -15.18 29.05
C LYS A 207 51.49 -15.29 28.89
N GLU A 208 52.19 -14.15 28.61
CA GLU A 208 53.65 -14.11 28.61
C GLU A 208 54.21 -14.30 30.04
N GLN A 209 53.54 -13.77 31.07
CA GLN A 209 54.00 -13.82 32.44
C GLN A 209 53.71 -15.16 33.11
N TYR A 210 52.59 -15.83 32.73
CA TYR A 210 52.09 -17.07 33.30
C TYR A 210 51.65 -18.05 32.18
N PRO A 211 52.60 -18.62 31.38
CA PRO A 211 52.26 -19.36 30.16
C PRO A 211 51.50 -20.68 30.39
N ASP A 212 51.66 -21.29 31.57
CA ASP A 212 51.07 -22.57 31.93
C ASP A 212 49.74 -22.44 32.73
N ASP A 213 49.26 -21.23 32.97
CA ASP A 213 48.04 -21.02 33.71
C ASP A 213 46.76 -21.24 32.84
N PRO A 214 45.97 -22.29 33.12
CA PRO A 214 44.79 -22.59 32.34
C PRO A 214 43.74 -21.49 32.40
N PHE A 215 43.62 -20.73 33.52
CA PHE A 215 42.65 -19.65 33.68
C PHE A 215 42.93 -18.48 32.70
N ILE A 216 44.20 -18.20 32.39
CA ILE A 216 44.56 -17.15 31.44
C ILE A 216 44.18 -17.56 30.02
N THR A 217 44.31 -18.86 29.70
CA THR A 217 43.87 -19.41 28.40
C THR A 217 42.35 -19.30 28.27
N ASP A 218 41.59 -19.71 29.29
CA ASP A 218 40.12 -19.63 29.32
C ASP A 218 39.65 -18.18 29.21
N MET A 219 40.31 -17.24 29.96
CA MET A 219 40.02 -15.81 29.88
C MET A 219 40.25 -15.27 28.44
N GLY A 220 41.32 -15.68 27.77
CA GLY A 220 41.59 -15.32 26.40
C GLY A 220 40.53 -15.81 25.41
N GLU A 221 39.99 -17.01 25.61
CA GLU A 221 38.87 -17.51 24.82
C GLU A 221 37.59 -16.68 25.02
N ASP A 222 37.28 -16.29 26.24
CA ASP A 222 36.12 -15.44 26.54
C ASP A 222 36.27 -14.03 25.98
N VAL A 223 37.47 -13.43 26.05
CA VAL A 223 37.72 -12.11 25.41
C VAL A 223 37.60 -12.18 23.88
N LYS A 224 38.13 -13.23 23.24
CA LYS A 224 37.93 -13.47 21.81
C LYS A 224 36.44 -13.61 21.44
N ARG A 225 35.67 -14.23 22.31
CA ARG A 225 34.22 -14.38 22.13
C ARG A 225 33.52 -13.04 22.23
N LEU A 226 33.90 -12.17 23.16
CA LEU A 226 33.37 -10.80 23.26
C LEU A 226 33.70 -9.99 22.02
N GLN A 227 34.93 -10.12 21.48
CA GLN A 227 35.33 -9.47 20.23
C GLN A 227 34.45 -9.92 19.06
N LEU A 228 34.22 -11.24 18.91
CA LEU A 228 33.36 -11.76 17.86
C LEU A 228 31.93 -11.19 17.94
N ILE A 229 31.41 -10.99 19.16
CA ILE A 229 30.08 -10.37 19.35
C ILE A 229 30.13 -8.90 18.90
N ALA A 230 31.14 -8.15 19.30
CA ALA A 230 31.29 -6.74 18.88
C ALA A 230 31.43 -6.62 17.35
N ASP A 231 32.20 -7.48 16.71
CA ASP A 231 32.37 -7.52 15.26
C ASP A 231 31.06 -7.82 14.54
N ARG A 232 30.26 -8.75 15.07
CA ARG A 232 28.92 -9.05 14.55
C ARG A 232 27.99 -7.85 14.60
N PHE A 233 27.97 -7.09 15.71
CA PHE A 233 27.22 -5.84 15.83
C PHE A 233 27.70 -4.77 14.86
N SER A 234 29.03 -4.63 14.68
CA SER A 234 29.63 -3.74 13.68
C SER A 234 29.18 -4.04 12.26
N LYS A 235 29.13 -5.33 11.88
CA LYS A 235 28.70 -5.76 10.54
C LYS A 235 27.21 -5.52 10.25
N ILE A 236 26.33 -5.59 11.27
CA ILE A 236 24.92 -5.21 11.12
C ILE A 236 24.78 -3.70 10.84
N GLY A 237 25.66 -2.88 11.41
CA GLY A 237 25.66 -1.42 11.23
C GLY A 237 26.38 -0.90 9.98
N SER A 238 27.07 -1.77 9.23
CA SER A 238 27.81 -1.43 8.01
C SER A 238 27.18 -2.11 6.79
N GLN A 239 27.60 -1.73 5.58
CA GLN A 239 27.29 -2.50 4.38
C GLN A 239 28.13 -3.79 4.39
N PRO A 240 27.52 -4.98 4.57
CA PRO A 240 28.28 -6.22 4.58
C PRO A 240 28.80 -6.54 3.17
N THR A 241 30.03 -7.00 3.08
CA THR A 241 30.57 -7.58 1.86
C THR A 241 29.96 -8.94 1.64
N PHE A 242 29.43 -9.17 0.44
CA PHE A 242 28.84 -10.47 0.05
C PHE A 242 29.82 -11.21 -0.85
N GLU A 243 30.15 -12.44 -0.45
CA GLU A 243 31.05 -13.31 -1.17
C GLU A 243 30.35 -14.65 -1.49
N PRO A 244 30.73 -15.33 -2.59
CA PRO A 244 30.19 -16.66 -2.87
C PRO A 244 30.71 -17.65 -1.82
N CYS A 245 29.82 -18.21 -1.01
CA CYS A 245 30.13 -19.16 0.05
C CYS A 245 29.28 -20.43 -0.12
N ASN A 246 29.86 -21.57 0.18
CA ASN A 246 29.14 -22.85 0.21
C ASN A 246 28.42 -23.02 1.55
N MET A 247 27.11 -23.11 1.52
CA MET A 247 26.27 -23.21 2.72
C MET A 247 26.48 -24.54 3.47
N ASN A 248 26.85 -25.62 2.78
CA ASN A 248 27.20 -26.91 3.41
C ASN A 248 28.35 -26.76 4.42
N ASP A 249 29.38 -26.00 4.04
CA ASP A 249 30.57 -25.82 4.89
C ASP A 249 30.23 -24.97 6.14
N ILE A 250 29.39 -23.93 5.97
CA ILE A 250 28.91 -23.08 7.05
C ILE A 250 28.09 -23.89 8.05
N VAL A 251 27.14 -24.68 7.56
CA VAL A 251 26.29 -25.55 8.41
C VAL A 251 27.11 -26.56 9.17
N LEU A 252 28.07 -27.25 8.54
CA LEU A 252 28.96 -28.19 9.21
C LEU A 252 29.78 -27.54 10.34
N LYS A 253 30.35 -26.35 10.05
CA LYS A 253 31.11 -25.57 11.05
C LYS A 253 30.25 -25.19 12.25
N VAL A 254 29.04 -24.69 12.01
CA VAL A 254 28.12 -24.28 13.10
C VAL A 254 27.61 -25.52 13.86
N ALA A 255 27.24 -26.59 13.18
CA ALA A 255 26.78 -27.84 13.81
C ALA A 255 27.87 -28.44 14.73
N ALA A 256 29.13 -28.48 14.29
CA ALA A 256 30.25 -28.93 15.11
C ALA A 256 30.49 -28.04 16.34
N TYR A 257 30.36 -26.69 16.17
CA TYR A 257 30.47 -25.72 17.27
C TYR A 257 29.37 -25.88 18.30
N ILE A 258 28.13 -26.02 17.87
CA ILE A 258 26.95 -26.15 18.75
C ILE A 258 26.99 -27.56 19.43
N GLY A 259 27.38 -28.59 18.72
CA GLY A 259 27.49 -29.98 19.26
C GLY A 259 28.43 -30.10 20.47
N LYS A 260 29.55 -29.38 20.45
CA LYS A 260 30.48 -29.31 21.61
C LYS A 260 29.88 -28.62 22.86
N ARG A 261 28.82 -27.82 22.71
CA ARG A 261 28.23 -26.99 23.76
C ARG A 261 26.82 -27.44 24.15
N ALA A 262 26.18 -28.24 23.36
CA ALA A 262 24.88 -28.81 23.67
C ALA A 262 25.05 -29.89 24.79
N SER A 263 24.04 -30.06 25.61
CA SER A 263 23.99 -31.14 26.58
C SER A 263 24.06 -32.51 25.85
N SER A 264 24.62 -33.53 26.46
CA SER A 264 24.75 -34.90 25.91
C SER A 264 23.39 -35.52 25.51
N GLY A 265 22.29 -34.97 25.96
CA GLY A 265 20.94 -35.42 25.59
C GLY A 265 20.37 -34.82 24.32
N ILE A 266 21.06 -33.87 23.66
CA ILE A 266 20.57 -33.22 22.44
C ILE A 266 21.39 -33.69 21.25
N ALA A 267 20.75 -34.41 20.31
CA ALA A 267 21.37 -34.85 19.04
C ALA A 267 21.32 -33.69 18.03
N ILE A 268 22.41 -33.49 17.28
CA ILE A 268 22.48 -32.54 16.17
C ILE A 268 22.73 -33.28 14.89
N GLU A 269 21.78 -33.24 13.99
CA GLU A 269 21.84 -33.91 12.69
C GLU A 269 21.95 -32.85 11.57
N THR A 270 22.80 -33.14 10.57
CA THR A 270 22.95 -32.30 9.38
C THR A 270 22.58 -33.08 8.15
N LYS A 271 21.68 -32.54 7.33
CA LYS A 271 21.33 -33.03 6.00
C LYS A 271 21.82 -32.01 4.98
N LEU A 272 22.91 -32.35 4.31
CA LEU A 272 23.57 -31.47 3.37
C LEU A 272 23.03 -31.68 1.96
N SER A 273 23.07 -30.63 1.14
CA SER A 273 22.82 -30.77 -0.31
C SER A 273 23.88 -31.66 -0.97
N ALA A 274 23.42 -32.49 -1.88
CA ALA A 274 24.35 -33.39 -2.67
C ALA A 274 25.28 -32.57 -3.58
N GLU A 275 24.81 -31.39 -4.05
CA GLU A 275 25.59 -30.46 -4.85
C GLU A 275 26.06 -29.27 -4.00
N PRO A 276 27.16 -28.58 -4.36
CA PRO A 276 27.58 -27.36 -3.66
C PRO A 276 26.47 -26.31 -3.61
N ALA A 277 26.03 -25.96 -2.41
CA ALA A 277 24.96 -24.97 -2.18
C ALA A 277 25.59 -23.57 -2.04
N VAL A 278 25.96 -22.95 -3.16
CA VAL A 278 26.68 -21.68 -3.18
C VAL A 278 25.70 -20.51 -3.19
N ALA A 279 25.86 -19.56 -2.24
CA ALA A 279 25.11 -18.33 -2.17
C ALA A 279 26.06 -17.13 -1.95
N ARG A 280 25.68 -15.96 -2.47
CA ARG A 280 26.41 -14.70 -2.20
C ARG A 280 25.95 -14.12 -0.87
N ILE A 281 26.72 -14.30 0.17
CA ILE A 281 26.38 -13.99 1.54
C ILE A 281 27.57 -13.42 2.31
N ASN A 282 27.28 -12.84 3.48
CA ASN A 282 28.31 -12.58 4.47
C ASN A 282 28.39 -13.78 5.42
N MET A 283 29.49 -14.53 5.35
CA MET A 283 29.68 -15.76 6.13
C MET A 283 29.45 -15.58 7.63
N LEU A 284 30.05 -14.53 8.24
CA LEU A 284 29.94 -14.27 9.68
C LEU A 284 28.50 -14.01 10.14
N LEU A 285 27.73 -13.31 9.32
CA LEU A 285 26.34 -13.00 9.64
C LEU A 285 25.45 -14.24 9.51
N ILE A 286 25.67 -15.07 8.48
CA ILE A 286 24.90 -16.30 8.29
C ILE A 286 25.26 -17.35 9.34
N GLU A 287 26.54 -17.53 9.68
CA GLU A 287 26.96 -18.35 10.83
C GLU A 287 26.19 -17.94 12.10
N TRP A 288 26.10 -16.63 12.34
CA TRP A 288 25.36 -16.12 13.51
C TRP A 288 23.87 -16.40 13.46
N VAL A 289 23.22 -16.28 12.28
CA VAL A 289 21.80 -16.64 12.12
C VAL A 289 21.57 -18.09 12.51
N ILE A 290 22.34 -19.01 11.93
CA ILE A 290 22.20 -20.45 12.19
C ILE A 290 22.50 -20.77 13.66
N GLU A 291 23.57 -20.20 14.23
CA GLU A 291 23.91 -20.34 15.65
C GLU A 291 22.77 -19.88 16.56
N ASN A 292 22.14 -18.75 16.25
CA ASN A 292 21.04 -18.21 17.01
C ASN A 292 19.77 -19.07 16.95
N LEU A 293 19.48 -19.64 15.76
CA LEU A 293 18.37 -20.58 15.61
C LEU A 293 18.63 -21.86 16.42
N CYS A 294 19.84 -22.43 16.33
CA CYS A 294 20.22 -23.62 17.11
C CYS A 294 20.17 -23.37 18.62
N LYS A 295 20.61 -22.19 19.11
CA LYS A 295 20.48 -21.82 20.54
C LYS A 295 19.04 -21.72 20.97
N ASN A 296 18.16 -21.18 20.12
CA ASN A 296 16.74 -21.13 20.42
C ASN A 296 16.12 -22.52 20.44
N ALA A 297 16.55 -23.43 19.56
CA ALA A 297 16.16 -24.83 19.55
C ALA A 297 16.59 -25.57 20.83
N ILE A 298 17.85 -25.41 21.26
CA ILE A 298 18.35 -25.98 22.53
C ILE A 298 17.49 -25.52 23.71
N ASP A 299 17.21 -24.23 23.79
CA ASP A 299 16.38 -23.66 24.88
C ASP A 299 14.92 -24.17 24.82
N ALA A 300 14.41 -24.49 23.64
CA ALA A 300 13.07 -25.04 23.47
C ALA A 300 12.99 -26.53 23.82
N ILE A 301 14.06 -27.28 23.56
CA ILE A 301 14.18 -28.71 23.87
C ILE A 301 14.39 -28.93 25.37
N GLY A 302 15.28 -28.15 25.97
CA GLY A 302 15.65 -28.29 27.39
C GLY A 302 16.69 -29.39 27.64
N SER A 303 16.29 -30.65 27.89
CA SER A 303 17.22 -31.68 28.32
C SER A 303 17.50 -32.80 27.31
N LYS A 304 16.50 -33.23 26.51
CA LYS A 304 16.63 -34.32 25.57
C LYS A 304 15.78 -34.08 24.31
N GLY A 305 16.42 -34.23 23.14
CA GLY A 305 15.74 -34.06 21.85
C GLY A 305 16.73 -34.01 20.70
N ALA A 306 16.27 -33.50 19.54
CA ALA A 306 17.09 -33.42 18.33
C ALA A 306 16.89 -32.05 17.65
N ILE A 307 17.96 -31.60 17.00
CA ILE A 307 17.99 -30.46 16.08
C ILE A 307 18.45 -30.99 14.72
N THR A 308 17.67 -30.77 13.68
CA THR A 308 18.03 -31.13 12.32
C THR A 308 18.28 -29.86 11.51
N ILE A 309 19.43 -29.73 10.89
CA ILE A 309 19.79 -28.63 10.00
C ILE A 309 19.88 -29.17 8.59
N GLU A 310 18.97 -28.74 7.71
CA GLU A 310 18.88 -29.21 6.33
C GLU A 310 19.24 -28.12 5.34
N VAL A 311 20.12 -28.43 4.36
CA VAL A 311 20.53 -27.52 3.28
C VAL A 311 19.95 -28.02 1.97
N MET A 312 19.15 -27.17 1.31
CA MET A 312 18.48 -27.50 0.06
C MET A 312 18.82 -26.50 -1.03
N ASN A 313 19.24 -27.00 -2.20
CA ASN A 313 19.39 -26.20 -3.41
C ASN A 313 18.02 -26.04 -4.09
N MET A 314 17.54 -24.79 -4.26
CA MET A 314 16.32 -24.46 -4.94
C MET A 314 16.60 -23.67 -6.23
N LYS A 315 15.65 -23.61 -7.17
CA LYS A 315 15.81 -22.87 -8.45
C LYS A 315 16.19 -21.39 -8.27
N HIS A 316 15.84 -20.79 -7.15
CA HIS A 316 16.02 -19.34 -6.90
C HIS A 316 16.93 -19.02 -5.71
N GLY A 317 17.67 -20.01 -5.19
CA GLY A 317 18.59 -19.81 -4.07
C GLY A 317 18.78 -21.05 -3.20
N VAL A 318 19.50 -20.88 -2.09
CA VAL A 318 19.76 -21.92 -1.11
C VAL A 318 18.82 -21.71 0.09
N VAL A 319 18.18 -22.79 0.51
CA VAL A 319 17.34 -22.82 1.73
C VAL A 319 18.07 -23.59 2.81
N VAL A 320 18.11 -23.03 4.02
CA VAL A 320 18.59 -23.72 5.23
C VAL A 320 17.41 -23.83 6.19
N ASP A 321 17.00 -25.04 6.50
CA ASP A 321 15.95 -25.34 7.46
C ASP A 321 16.55 -25.82 8.77
N VAL A 322 16.09 -25.25 9.89
CA VAL A 322 16.50 -25.64 11.24
C VAL A 322 15.26 -26.08 12.01
N SER A 323 15.12 -27.38 12.15
CA SER A 323 13.99 -28.02 12.85
C SER A 323 14.39 -28.50 14.22
N ASP A 324 13.52 -28.39 15.23
CA ASP A 324 13.74 -28.87 16.58
C ASP A 324 12.54 -29.69 17.10
N THR A 325 12.82 -30.56 18.10
CA THR A 325 11.82 -31.38 18.78
C THR A 325 11.35 -30.75 20.12
N GLY A 326 11.54 -29.45 20.27
CA GLY A 326 11.22 -28.74 21.49
C GLY A 326 9.73 -28.42 21.65
N LYS A 327 9.42 -27.60 22.65
CA LYS A 327 8.03 -27.23 23.01
C LYS A 327 7.28 -26.37 21.96
N GLY A 328 7.97 -25.94 20.91
CA GLY A 328 7.41 -25.10 19.86
C GLY A 328 7.04 -23.68 20.31
N ILE A 329 6.40 -22.94 19.40
CA ILE A 329 5.95 -21.56 19.60
C ILE A 329 4.42 -21.54 19.65
N ARG A 330 3.85 -20.89 20.65
CA ARG A 330 2.39 -20.73 20.77
C ARG A 330 1.83 -19.96 19.56
N LYS A 331 0.70 -20.38 19.02
CA LYS A 331 0.05 -19.73 17.86
C LYS A 331 -0.12 -18.21 18.01
N ALA A 332 -0.45 -17.74 19.20
CA ALA A 332 -0.61 -16.31 19.52
C ALA A 332 0.71 -15.52 19.44
N ASP A 333 1.86 -16.19 19.61
CA ASP A 333 3.18 -15.56 19.63
C ASP A 333 3.85 -15.53 18.25
N ILE A 334 3.44 -16.37 17.31
CA ILE A 334 4.07 -16.52 15.98
C ILE A 334 4.19 -15.16 15.24
N ALA A 335 3.15 -14.33 15.29
CA ALA A 335 3.17 -13.00 14.67
C ALA A 335 4.14 -12.01 15.33
N ASN A 336 4.58 -12.31 16.57
CA ASN A 336 5.37 -11.40 17.39
C ASN A 336 6.83 -11.83 17.57
N VAL A 337 7.19 -13.09 17.29
CA VAL A 337 8.52 -13.65 17.56
C VAL A 337 9.67 -12.90 16.87
N PHE A 338 9.39 -12.23 15.76
CA PHE A 338 10.36 -11.42 15.03
C PHE A 338 10.36 -9.94 15.45
N ARG A 339 9.52 -9.52 16.42
CA ARG A 339 9.55 -8.16 16.95
C ARG A 339 10.74 -7.98 17.86
N PRO A 340 11.54 -6.90 17.72
CA PRO A 340 12.63 -6.60 18.63
C PRO A 340 12.15 -6.49 20.07
N GLY A 341 12.87 -7.15 20.98
CA GLY A 341 12.53 -7.17 22.40
C GLY A 341 11.47 -8.19 22.82
N PHE A 342 10.89 -8.95 21.86
CA PHE A 342 9.94 -10.00 22.20
C PHE A 342 10.70 -11.24 22.72
N THR A 343 10.37 -11.67 23.93
CA THR A 343 10.94 -12.89 24.53
C THR A 343 9.94 -13.53 25.49
N THR A 344 9.91 -14.85 25.49
CA THR A 344 9.19 -15.66 26.48
C THR A 344 10.14 -16.21 27.57
N LYS A 345 11.45 -15.89 27.48
CA LYS A 345 12.48 -16.38 28.39
C LYS A 345 12.64 -15.40 29.57
N LYS A 346 12.89 -15.93 30.77
CA LYS A 346 13.21 -15.11 31.96
C LYS A 346 14.52 -14.31 31.80
N ARG A 347 15.47 -14.83 31.01
CA ARG A 347 16.74 -14.19 30.67
C ARG A 347 16.87 -14.14 29.13
N GLY A 348 17.12 -12.97 28.58
CA GLY A 348 17.27 -12.76 27.15
C GLY A 348 16.64 -11.43 26.68
N TRP A 349 17.28 -10.78 25.75
CA TRP A 349 16.90 -9.44 25.27
C TRP A 349 15.82 -9.47 24.18
N GLY A 350 15.43 -10.67 23.72
CA GLY A 350 14.44 -10.81 22.64
C GLY A 350 14.93 -10.27 21.27
N LEU A 351 16.24 -10.20 21.07
CA LEU A 351 16.82 -9.63 19.85
C LEU A 351 17.22 -10.68 18.81
N GLY A 352 17.41 -11.95 19.21
CA GLY A 352 17.97 -12.97 18.33
C GLY A 352 17.20 -13.18 17.04
N LEU A 353 15.92 -13.50 17.09
CA LEU A 353 15.08 -13.73 15.92
C LEU A 353 14.86 -12.48 15.09
N SER A 354 14.75 -11.31 15.73
CA SER A 354 14.61 -10.04 15.00
C SER A 354 15.86 -9.67 14.23
N LEU A 355 17.05 -9.96 14.79
CA LEU A 355 18.32 -9.78 14.11
C LEU A 355 18.51 -10.82 12.98
N ALA A 356 18.19 -12.09 13.23
CA ALA A 356 18.22 -13.12 12.20
C ALA A 356 17.36 -12.74 11.00
N LYS A 357 16.12 -12.31 11.23
CA LYS A 357 15.25 -11.81 10.16
C LYS A 357 15.88 -10.66 9.38
N ARG A 358 16.47 -9.68 10.08
CA ARG A 358 17.11 -8.52 9.45
C ARG A 358 18.34 -8.87 8.60
N ILE A 359 19.09 -9.88 8.99
CA ILE A 359 20.27 -10.34 8.25
C ILE A 359 19.87 -11.04 6.95
N ILE A 360 18.75 -11.76 6.98
CA ILE A 360 18.25 -12.52 5.81
C ILE A 360 17.48 -11.60 4.83
N GLU A 361 16.75 -10.58 5.29
CA GLU A 361 16.08 -9.57 4.46
C GLU A 361 17.05 -8.53 3.89
#